data_022f79379f0ee9ffc1c52ceb04ab5869
#
_entry.id   022f79379f0ee9ffc1c52ceb04ab5869
#
_cell.length_a   1.000
_cell.length_b   1.000
_cell.length_c   1.000
_cell.angle_alpha   90.00
_cell.angle_beta   90.00
_cell.angle_gamma   90.00
#
_symmetry.space_group_name_H-M   'P 1'
#
loop_
_entity.id
_entity.type
_entity.pdbx_description
1 polymer ?
#
loop_
_entity_poly.entity_id
_entity_poly.type
_entity_poly.pdbx_seq_one_letter_code
_entity_poly.pdbx_strand_id
1 'polypeptide(L)'
;MAREASADQGRRILTRHPEGKQGVNIRREKYDAMKAAILRCVRSRREVPLQVVRSDMENELLGRFEGSVSWYFTTVKLDLEARGVLQRVPGKQPQRIRLQEAGD
;
A
#
# COMPACT_ATOMS: atom_id res chain seq x y z
N MET A 1 -19.97 -9.79 15.92
CA MET A 1 -21.24 -9.19 15.65
C MET A 1 -21.32 -8.61 14.27
N ALA A 2 -22.44 -8.85 13.66
CA ALA A 2 -22.66 -8.35 12.33
C ALA A 2 -22.55 -6.84 12.27
N ARG A 3 -22.98 -6.21 13.32
CA ARG A 3 -22.94 -4.77 13.36
C ARG A 3 -21.53 -4.23 13.25
N GLU A 4 -20.61 -4.88 13.92
CA GLU A 4 -19.23 -4.42 13.85
C GLU A 4 -18.65 -4.60 12.46
N ALA A 5 -18.95 -5.72 11.86
CA ALA A 5 -18.50 -5.95 10.51
C ALA A 5 -19.05 -4.89 9.57
N SER A 6 -20.31 -4.56 9.75
CA SER A 6 -20.92 -3.52 8.95
C SER A 6 -20.24 -2.18 9.16
N ALA A 7 -19.97 -1.86 10.39
CA ALA A 7 -19.32 -0.58 10.68
C ALA A 7 -17.96 -0.52 10.03
N ASP A 8 -17.20 -1.61 10.11
CA ASP A 8 -15.90 -1.64 9.47
C ASP A 8 -16.01 -1.50 7.97
N GLN A 9 -16.98 -2.18 7.38
CA GLN A 9 -17.18 -2.08 5.95
C GLN A 9 -17.54 -0.68 5.52
N GLY A 10 -18.20 0.06 6.38
CA GLY A 10 -18.59 1.42 6.07
C GLY A 10 -17.51 2.43 6.31
N ARG A 11 -16.43 2.04 6.97
CA ARG A 11 -15.37 2.98 7.28
C ARG A 11 -14.51 3.22 6.06
N ARG A 12 -14.04 4.45 5.97
CA ARG A 12 -13.22 4.84 4.84
C ARG A 12 -12.00 5.59 5.33
N ILE A 13 -11.00 5.66 4.48
CA ILE A 13 -9.80 6.41 4.76
C ILE A 13 -9.48 7.25 3.53
N LEU A 14 -9.14 8.50 3.77
CA LEU A 14 -8.69 9.38 2.70
C LEU A 14 -7.19 9.20 2.57
N THR A 15 -6.76 8.71 1.42
CA THR A 15 -5.35 8.45 1.21
C THR A 15 -4.61 9.76 1.00
N ARG A 16 -3.29 9.70 1.15
CA ARG A 16 -2.42 10.85 0.97
C ARG A 16 -1.52 10.64 -0.23
N HIS A 17 -0.92 11.72 -0.67
CA HIS A 17 0.00 11.67 -1.78
C HIS A 17 1.28 12.39 -1.38
N PRO A 18 2.46 11.82 -1.66
CA PRO A 18 3.71 12.41 -1.20
C PRO A 18 3.99 13.79 -1.77
N GLU A 19 3.39 14.12 -2.92
CA GLU A 19 3.56 15.45 -3.50
C GLU A 19 2.44 16.40 -3.13
N GLY A 20 1.61 16.02 -2.17
CA GLY A 20 0.54 16.90 -1.73
C GLY A 20 -0.67 16.92 -2.64
N LYS A 21 -0.71 16.03 -3.62
CA LYS A 21 -1.86 15.95 -4.49
C LYS A 21 -3.03 15.36 -3.75
N GLN A 22 -4.21 15.56 -4.29
CA GLN A 22 -5.42 15.08 -3.66
C GLN A 22 -5.43 13.56 -3.65
N GLY A 23 -5.76 12.99 -2.49
CA GLY A 23 -5.89 11.56 -2.36
C GLY A 23 -7.28 11.10 -2.73
N VAL A 24 -7.54 9.82 -2.48
CA VAL A 24 -8.84 9.23 -2.76
C VAL A 24 -9.40 8.61 -1.51
N ASN A 25 -10.70 8.50 -1.47
CA ASN A 25 -11.43 7.97 -0.34
C ASN A 25 -11.77 6.52 -0.62
N ILE A 26 -11.14 5.59 0.09
CA ILE A 26 -11.34 4.17 -0.16
C ILE A 26 -11.77 3.46 1.12
N ARG A 27 -12.30 2.27 0.97
CA ARG A 27 -12.72 1.47 2.11
C ARG A 27 -11.52 1.11 2.97
N ARG A 28 -11.68 1.25 4.26
CA ARG A 28 -10.61 0.97 5.20
C ARG A 28 -10.14 -0.47 5.11
N GLU A 29 -11.05 -1.40 4.95
CA GLU A 29 -10.66 -2.79 4.89
C GLU A 29 -9.78 -3.09 3.67
N LYS A 30 -10.04 -2.42 2.55
CA LYS A 30 -9.21 -2.59 1.38
C LYS A 30 -7.84 -1.96 1.57
N TYR A 31 -7.84 -0.80 2.19
CA TYR A 31 -6.58 -0.13 2.53
C TYR A 31 -5.73 -1.03 3.41
N ASP A 32 -6.34 -1.57 4.47
CA ASP A 32 -5.60 -2.39 5.43
C ASP A 32 -5.07 -3.66 4.79
N ALA A 33 -5.87 -4.30 3.94
CA ALA A 33 -5.45 -5.53 3.29
C ALA A 33 -4.28 -5.28 2.36
N MET A 34 -4.35 -4.23 1.55
CA MET A 34 -3.26 -3.91 0.64
C MET A 34 -2.02 -3.47 1.39
N LYS A 35 -2.19 -2.67 2.43
CA LYS A 35 -1.07 -2.23 3.24
C LYS A 35 -0.33 -3.42 3.85
N ALA A 36 -1.08 -4.36 4.41
CA ALA A 36 -0.47 -5.53 5.03
C ALA A 36 0.33 -6.34 4.02
N ALA A 37 -0.22 -6.51 2.83
CA ALA A 37 0.46 -7.27 1.80
C ALA A 37 1.74 -6.58 1.34
N ILE A 38 1.67 -5.28 1.13
CA ILE A 38 2.85 -4.51 0.73
C ILE A 38 3.94 -4.61 1.78
N LEU A 39 3.57 -4.44 3.04
CA LEU A 39 4.57 -4.47 4.11
C LEU A 39 5.20 -5.83 4.27
N ARG A 40 4.42 -6.90 4.10
CA ARG A 40 4.99 -8.24 4.16
C ARG A 40 6.05 -8.42 3.07
N CYS A 41 5.74 -7.95 1.88
CA CYS A 41 6.68 -8.07 0.76
C CYS A 41 7.96 -7.28 1.02
N VAL A 42 7.81 -6.04 1.48
CA VAL A 42 8.98 -5.17 1.63
C VAL A 42 9.80 -5.55 2.85
N ARG A 43 9.15 -6.02 3.93
CA ARG A 43 9.88 -6.43 5.12
C ARG A 43 10.84 -7.57 4.90
N SER A 44 10.48 -8.47 4.00
CA SER A 44 11.33 -9.63 3.74
C SER A 44 12.55 -9.28 2.91
N ARG A 45 12.66 -8.04 2.48
CA ARG A 45 13.76 -7.59 1.65
C ARG A 45 14.20 -6.22 2.13
N ARG A 46 15.44 -5.86 1.82
CA ARG A 46 15.93 -4.53 2.21
C ARG A 46 15.42 -3.47 1.28
N GLU A 47 15.67 -3.65 0.02
CA GLU A 47 15.17 -2.80 -1.05
C GLU A 47 14.56 -3.71 -2.08
N VAL A 48 13.47 -3.27 -2.66
CA VAL A 48 12.81 -4.12 -3.62
C VAL A 48 12.36 -3.25 -4.80
N PRO A 49 12.62 -3.71 -6.03
CA PRO A 49 12.14 -2.96 -7.19
C PRO A 49 10.62 -2.86 -7.15
N LEU A 50 10.14 -1.70 -7.53
CA LEU A 50 8.71 -1.44 -7.49
C LEU A 50 7.94 -2.48 -8.31
N GLN A 51 8.50 -2.87 -9.43
CA GLN A 51 7.88 -3.86 -10.30
C GLN A 51 7.69 -5.20 -9.60
N VAL A 52 8.68 -5.59 -8.79
CA VAL A 52 8.60 -6.85 -8.06
C VAL A 52 7.50 -6.79 -7.01
N VAL A 53 7.37 -5.67 -6.32
CA VAL A 53 6.31 -5.53 -5.33
C VAL A 53 4.95 -5.60 -6.00
N ARG A 54 4.81 -4.94 -7.14
CA ARG A 54 3.54 -4.97 -7.87
C ARG A 54 3.19 -6.38 -8.28
N SER A 55 4.15 -7.12 -8.82
CA SER A 55 3.90 -8.51 -9.22
C SER A 55 3.53 -9.37 -8.03
N ASP A 56 4.21 -9.19 -6.91
CA ASP A 56 3.90 -9.95 -5.71
C ASP A 56 2.48 -9.66 -5.23
N MET A 57 2.06 -8.40 -5.31
CA MET A 57 0.70 -8.05 -4.90
C MET A 57 -0.32 -8.72 -5.81
N GLU A 58 -0.06 -8.69 -7.11
CA GLU A 58 -0.99 -9.30 -8.04
C GLU A 58 -1.10 -10.81 -7.81
N ASN A 59 0.03 -11.45 -7.54
CA ASN A 59 0.01 -12.88 -7.28
C ASN A 59 -0.66 -13.22 -5.97
N GLU A 60 -0.32 -12.48 -4.92
CA GLU A 60 -0.83 -12.79 -3.59
C GLU A 60 -2.33 -12.53 -3.49
N LEU A 61 -2.80 -11.48 -4.14
CA LEU A 61 -4.19 -11.03 -3.96
C LEU A 61 -5.11 -11.48 -5.09
N LEU A 62 -4.57 -12.19 -6.06
CA LEU A 62 -5.38 -12.64 -7.19
C LEU A 62 -6.52 -13.52 -6.69
N GLY A 63 -7.75 -13.16 -7.09
CA GLY A 63 -8.91 -13.93 -6.70
C GLY A 63 -9.37 -13.71 -5.27
N ARG A 64 -8.65 -12.89 -4.52
CA ARG A 64 -9.00 -12.65 -3.13
C ARG A 64 -9.33 -11.21 -2.84
N PHE A 65 -8.93 -10.32 -3.73
CA PHE A 65 -9.08 -8.89 -3.54
C PHE A 65 -10.06 -8.37 -4.55
N GLU A 66 -11.10 -7.73 -4.08
CA GLU A 66 -12.11 -7.18 -4.95
C GLU A 66 -11.66 -5.85 -5.50
N GLY A 67 -11.65 -5.71 -6.82
CA GLY A 67 -11.22 -4.49 -7.46
C GLY A 67 -9.85 -4.66 -8.10
N SER A 68 -9.34 -3.59 -8.66
CA SER A 68 -8.06 -3.62 -9.37
C SER A 68 -6.91 -3.64 -8.39
N VAL A 69 -6.20 -4.74 -8.33
CA VAL A 69 -5.04 -4.88 -7.46
C VAL A 69 -4.01 -3.80 -7.80
N SER A 70 -3.79 -3.57 -9.09
CA SER A 70 -2.79 -2.60 -9.51
C SER A 70 -3.16 -1.19 -9.07
N TRP A 71 -4.43 -0.82 -9.20
CA TRP A 71 -4.87 0.51 -8.80
C TRP A 71 -4.74 0.69 -7.29
N TYR A 72 -5.21 -0.30 -6.53
CA TYR A 72 -5.11 -0.20 -5.07
C TYR A 72 -3.67 -0.24 -4.60
N PHE A 73 -2.83 -1.03 -5.26
CA PHE A 73 -1.42 -1.05 -4.92
C PHE A 73 -0.80 0.34 -5.08
N THR A 74 -1.02 0.97 -6.22
CA THR A 74 -0.45 2.29 -6.47
C THR A 74 -0.97 3.31 -5.45
N THR A 75 -2.28 3.28 -5.21
CA THR A 75 -2.90 4.22 -4.30
C THR A 75 -2.38 4.08 -2.88
N VAL A 76 -2.33 2.86 -2.38
CA VAL A 76 -1.89 2.64 -1.00
C VAL A 76 -0.39 2.85 -0.87
N LYS A 77 0.38 2.45 -1.89
CA LYS A 77 1.82 2.68 -1.87
C LYS A 77 2.14 4.17 -1.75
N LEU A 78 1.46 4.99 -2.52
CA LEU A 78 1.67 6.44 -2.44
C LEU A 78 1.29 6.98 -1.08
N ASP A 79 0.21 6.46 -0.51
CA ASP A 79 -0.21 6.87 0.81
C ASP A 79 0.85 6.52 1.86
N LEU A 80 1.41 5.33 1.77
CA LEU A 80 2.42 4.90 2.72
C LEU A 80 3.70 5.73 2.57
N GLU A 81 4.03 6.15 1.36
CA GLU A 81 5.14 7.07 1.18
C GLU A 81 4.86 8.41 1.83
N ALA A 82 3.65 8.90 1.67
CA ALA A 82 3.28 10.20 2.23
C ALA A 82 3.28 10.18 3.75
N ARG A 83 2.96 9.03 4.34
CA ARG A 83 2.93 8.90 5.79
C ARG A 83 4.29 8.51 6.37
N GLY A 84 5.28 8.32 5.55
CA GLY A 84 6.61 7.99 6.01
C GLY A 84 6.81 6.53 6.37
N VAL A 85 5.92 5.66 5.94
CA VAL A 85 6.07 4.22 6.19
C VAL A 85 6.99 3.59 5.15
N LEU A 86 6.86 4.02 3.91
CA LEU A 86 7.72 3.56 2.84
C LEU A 86 8.57 4.72 2.35
N GLN A 87 9.68 4.38 1.77
CA GLN A 87 10.60 5.37 1.23
C GLN A 87 11.02 4.94 -0.16
N ARG A 88 10.97 5.89 -1.08
CA ARG A 88 11.51 5.67 -2.41
C ARG A 88 13.02 5.77 -2.33
N VAL A 89 13.72 4.77 -2.85
CA VAL A 89 15.16 4.77 -2.83
C VAL A 89 15.66 5.67 -3.95
N PRO A 90 16.43 6.71 -3.63
CA PRO A 90 16.93 7.59 -4.68
C PRO A 90 17.96 6.87 -5.53
N GLY A 91 18.12 7.32 -6.75
CA GLY A 91 19.14 6.79 -7.60
C GLY A 91 18.60 6.33 -8.93
N LYS A 92 19.22 5.29 -9.44
CA LYS A 92 18.99 4.86 -10.81
C LYS A 92 17.77 4.00 -10.95
N GLN A 93 17.37 3.82 -12.18
CA GLN A 93 16.33 2.86 -12.51
C GLN A 93 16.86 1.44 -12.38
N PRO A 94 16.01 0.47 -12.09
CA PRO A 94 14.59 0.64 -11.86
C PRO A 94 14.31 1.22 -10.48
N GLN A 95 13.13 1.79 -10.35
CA GLN A 95 12.71 2.39 -9.09
C GLN A 95 12.56 1.33 -8.01
N ARG A 96 13.03 1.66 -6.81
CA ARG A 96 12.98 0.74 -5.68
C ARG A 96 12.35 1.42 -4.49
N ILE A 97 11.80 0.62 -3.60
CA ILE A 97 11.25 1.13 -2.36
C ILE A 97 11.77 0.30 -1.20
N ARG A 98 11.70 0.89 -0.03
CA ARG A 98 12.10 0.23 1.21
C ARG A 98 11.28 0.79 2.35
N LEU A 99 11.31 0.09 3.48
CA LEU A 99 10.66 0.61 4.68
C LEU A 99 11.42 1.83 5.18
N GLN A 100 10.67 2.82 5.63
CA GLN A 100 11.25 3.96 6.31
C GLN A 100 11.60 3.50 7.71
N GLU A 101 12.83 3.73 8.14
CA GLU A 101 13.24 3.30 9.46
C GLU A 101 12.70 4.27 10.48
N ALA A 102 11.87 3.76 11.36
CA ALA A 102 11.24 4.59 12.36
C ALA A 102 12.22 4.88 13.47
N GLY A 103 12.08 6.06 14.02
CA GLY A 103 12.89 6.42 15.18
C GLY A 103 14.32 6.76 14.86
N ASP A 104 14.64 6.85 13.64
CA ASP A 104 16.02 7.16 13.23
C ASP A 104 16.25 8.62 13.06
#